data_6b16fbd8b00b53cb5cbb8ddd26916213
#
_entry.id   6b16fbd8b00b53cb5cbb8ddd26916213
#
_cell.length_a   1.000
_cell.length_b   1.000
_cell.length_c   1.000
_cell.angle_alpha   90.00
_cell.angle_beta   90.00
_cell.angle_gamma   90.00
#
_symmetry.space_group_name_H-M   'P 1'
#
loop_
_entity.id
_entity.type
_entity.pdbx_description
1 polymer ?
#
loop_
_entity_poly.entity_id
_entity_poly.type
_entity_poly.pdbx_seq_one_letter_code
_entity_poly.pdbx_strand_id
1 'polypeptide(L)'
;MVYWKGVAPSVKKDDPVVKLFGALDTAVVYAHKAANLLPRLQSRIMRFTAFSLTELGFYLATGRAEYLDTALALYRRALKLAYATAPEEPLRSWIACASPECSAVDEARVWIRWAERRTVTLQEAAVATLLNQLSNLVFEVMRTLPHIKYRHRDVK
;
A
#
# COMPACT_ATOMS: atom_id res chain seq x y z
N MET A 1 19.21 12.49 9.02
CA MET A 1 18.58 13.74 8.55
C MET A 1 17.41 13.38 7.66
N VAL A 2 16.23 13.94 7.91
CA VAL A 2 15.04 13.69 7.09
C VAL A 2 14.81 14.89 6.19
N TYR A 3 14.65 14.64 4.90
CA TYR A 3 14.35 15.67 3.90
C TYR A 3 12.85 15.63 3.59
N TRP A 4 12.28 16.81 3.46
CA TRP A 4 10.91 17.01 3.03
C TRP A 4 10.91 17.99 1.87
N LYS A 5 10.55 17.53 0.67
CA LYS A 5 10.53 18.33 -0.58
C LYS A 5 11.81 19.13 -0.83
N GLY A 6 12.96 18.51 -0.59
CA GLY A 6 14.27 19.10 -0.79
C GLY A 6 14.73 20.06 0.32
N VAL A 7 13.90 20.32 1.32
CA VAL A 7 14.27 21.08 2.52
C VAL A 7 14.73 20.10 3.59
N ALA A 8 15.89 20.35 4.18
CA ALA A 8 16.41 19.59 5.32
C ALA A 8 16.10 20.32 6.62
N PRO A 9 14.90 20.20 7.19
CA PRO A 9 14.61 20.78 8.49
C PRO A 9 15.30 19.95 9.56
N SER A 10 15.67 20.59 10.65
CA SER A 10 15.98 19.90 11.90
C SER A 10 14.66 19.36 12.47
N VAL A 11 14.31 18.13 12.14
CA VAL A 11 13.05 17.51 12.57
C VAL A 11 13.27 16.58 13.75
N LYS A 12 12.34 16.66 14.70
CA LYS A 12 12.30 15.73 15.84
C LYS A 12 11.77 14.36 15.40
N LYS A 13 12.13 13.30 16.12
CA LYS A 13 11.69 11.93 15.81
C LYS A 13 10.17 11.74 15.88
N ASP A 14 9.45 12.57 16.59
CA ASP A 14 7.99 12.57 16.72
C ASP A 14 7.28 13.46 15.71
N ASP A 15 8.02 14.13 14.82
CA ASP A 15 7.47 14.97 13.76
C ASP A 15 6.55 14.16 12.83
N PRO A 16 5.40 14.72 12.40
CA PRO A 16 4.50 14.07 11.45
C PRO A 16 5.17 13.59 10.16
N VAL A 17 6.15 14.32 9.65
CA VAL A 17 6.94 13.96 8.46
C VAL A 17 7.72 12.66 8.71
N VAL A 18 8.41 12.56 9.85
CA VAL A 18 9.18 11.37 10.22
C VAL A 18 8.26 10.17 10.40
N LYS A 19 7.08 10.37 11.01
CA LYS A 19 6.06 9.31 11.16
C LYS A 19 5.52 8.82 9.83
N LEU A 20 5.34 9.72 8.85
CA LEU A 20 4.91 9.33 7.50
C LEU A 20 6.00 8.50 6.80
N PHE A 21 7.26 8.94 6.80
CA PHE A 21 8.36 8.18 6.21
C PHE A 21 8.51 6.80 6.85
N GLY A 22 8.43 6.71 8.20
CA GLY A 22 8.46 5.44 8.89
C GLY A 22 7.32 4.49 8.50
N ALA A 23 6.11 5.02 8.31
CA ALA A 23 4.97 4.23 7.85
C ALA A 23 5.15 3.76 6.40
N LEU A 24 5.69 4.60 5.51
CA LEU A 24 5.99 4.23 4.12
C LEU A 24 7.08 3.15 4.05
N ASP A 25 8.19 3.33 4.76
CA ASP A 25 9.27 2.33 4.82
C ASP A 25 8.76 0.99 5.29
N THR A 26 7.93 0.98 6.33
CA THR A 26 7.31 -0.23 6.83
C THR A 26 6.40 -0.87 5.77
N ALA A 27 5.56 -0.07 5.10
CA ALA A 27 4.68 -0.57 4.04
C ALA A 27 5.48 -1.19 2.88
N VAL A 28 6.61 -0.58 2.48
CA VAL A 28 7.53 -1.12 1.45
C VAL A 28 8.07 -2.48 1.86
N VAL A 29 8.57 -2.60 3.08
CA VAL A 29 9.11 -3.87 3.61
C VAL A 29 8.05 -4.97 3.61
N TYR A 30 6.85 -4.68 4.10
CA TYR A 30 5.76 -5.66 4.13
C TYR A 30 5.24 -6.01 2.74
N ALA A 31 5.20 -5.07 1.79
CA ALA A 31 4.85 -5.37 0.41
C ALA A 31 5.87 -6.30 -0.26
N HIS A 32 7.17 -6.11 -0.03
CA HIS A 32 8.21 -7.03 -0.50
C HIS A 32 8.15 -8.39 0.21
N LYS A 33 7.91 -8.42 1.51
CA LYS A 33 7.69 -9.66 2.28
C LYS A 33 6.56 -10.48 1.67
N ALA A 34 5.41 -9.86 1.42
CA ALA A 34 4.27 -10.51 0.78
C ALA A 34 4.64 -11.03 -0.62
N ALA A 35 5.30 -10.21 -1.44
CA ALA A 35 5.73 -10.61 -2.78
C ALA A 35 6.60 -11.87 -2.79
N ASN A 36 7.44 -12.06 -1.76
CA ASN A 36 8.32 -13.22 -1.65
C ASN A 36 7.54 -14.54 -1.39
N LEU A 37 6.33 -14.46 -0.85
CA LEU A 37 5.51 -15.60 -0.47
C LEU A 37 4.45 -15.96 -1.53
N LEU A 38 4.22 -15.08 -2.50
CA LEU A 38 3.09 -15.16 -3.42
C LEU A 38 3.43 -15.87 -4.74
N PRO A 39 2.43 -16.46 -5.40
CA PRO A 39 2.55 -16.90 -6.78
C PRO A 39 2.96 -15.75 -7.71
N ARG A 40 3.54 -16.11 -8.85
CA ARG A 40 4.22 -15.17 -9.76
C ARG A 40 3.41 -13.90 -10.07
N LEU A 41 2.12 -14.02 -10.33
CA LEU A 41 1.30 -12.88 -10.74
C LEU A 41 1.03 -11.93 -9.57
N GLN A 42 0.56 -12.46 -8.45
CA GLN A 42 0.33 -11.68 -7.22
C GLN A 42 1.64 -11.09 -6.69
N SER A 43 2.74 -11.85 -6.78
CA SER A 43 4.09 -11.36 -6.45
C SER A 43 4.46 -10.11 -7.27
N ARG A 44 4.20 -10.12 -8.58
CA ARG A 44 4.46 -8.95 -9.44
C ARG A 44 3.61 -7.74 -9.05
N ILE A 45 2.33 -7.95 -8.72
CA ILE A 45 1.45 -6.87 -8.24
C ILE A 45 2.04 -6.24 -6.97
N MET A 46 2.43 -7.07 -6.01
CA MET A 46 3.01 -6.58 -4.75
C MET A 46 4.38 -5.91 -4.95
N ARG A 47 5.20 -6.37 -5.92
CA ARG A 47 6.46 -5.70 -6.28
C ARG A 47 6.22 -4.31 -6.86
N PHE A 48 5.29 -4.17 -7.79
CA PHE A 48 4.94 -2.85 -8.34
C PHE A 48 4.35 -1.94 -7.25
N THR A 49 3.56 -2.49 -6.33
CA THR A 49 3.07 -1.75 -5.15
C THR A 49 4.23 -1.25 -4.30
N ALA A 50 5.19 -2.11 -3.96
CA ALA A 50 6.37 -1.72 -3.17
C ALA A 50 7.20 -0.63 -3.86
N PHE A 51 7.44 -0.75 -5.16
CA PHE A 51 8.17 0.26 -5.91
C PHE A 51 7.39 1.58 -6.02
N SER A 52 6.06 1.53 -6.19
CA SER A 52 5.22 2.73 -6.15
C SER A 52 5.33 3.46 -4.81
N LEU A 53 5.30 2.73 -3.70
CA LEU A 53 5.50 3.28 -2.35
C LEU A 53 6.89 3.92 -2.18
N THR A 54 7.92 3.29 -2.74
CA THR A 54 9.30 3.81 -2.71
C THR A 54 9.40 5.14 -3.47
N GLU A 55 8.81 5.21 -4.66
CA GLU A 55 8.77 6.44 -5.46
C GLU A 55 7.99 7.57 -4.76
N LEU A 56 6.90 7.23 -4.04
CA LEU A 56 6.21 8.19 -3.19
C LEU A 56 7.12 8.76 -2.10
N GLY A 57 7.95 7.92 -1.49
CA GLY A 57 8.97 8.36 -0.53
C GLY A 57 9.95 9.34 -1.15
N PHE A 58 10.45 9.07 -2.36
CA PHE A 58 11.32 10.00 -3.09
C PHE A 58 10.62 11.31 -3.47
N TYR A 59 9.35 11.24 -3.91
CA TYR A 59 8.55 12.44 -4.14
C TYR A 59 8.43 13.31 -2.88
N LEU A 60 8.08 12.71 -1.76
CA LEU A 60 7.94 13.42 -0.50
C LEU A 60 9.27 14.00 -0.01
N ALA A 61 10.37 13.30 -0.23
CA ALA A 61 11.70 13.76 0.16
C ALA A 61 12.21 14.92 -0.71
N THR A 62 11.93 14.92 -2.01
CA THR A 62 12.55 15.82 -2.98
C THR A 62 11.62 16.89 -3.55
N GLY A 63 10.29 16.65 -3.55
CA GLY A 63 9.30 17.47 -4.22
C GLY A 63 9.29 17.34 -5.76
N ARG A 64 10.09 16.44 -6.34
CA ARG A 64 10.23 16.28 -7.80
C ARG A 64 9.07 15.47 -8.37
N ALA A 65 8.28 16.09 -9.25
CA ALA A 65 7.06 15.50 -9.82
C ALA A 65 7.30 14.17 -10.56
N GLU A 66 8.48 13.97 -11.12
CA GLU A 66 8.85 12.74 -11.85
C GLU A 66 8.70 11.47 -10.99
N TYR A 67 8.94 11.56 -9.67
CA TYR A 67 8.76 10.43 -8.76
C TYR A 67 7.28 10.11 -8.55
N LEU A 68 6.42 11.12 -8.44
CA LEU A 68 4.97 10.90 -8.37
C LEU A 68 4.43 10.29 -9.67
N ASP A 69 4.90 10.77 -10.82
CA ASP A 69 4.51 10.22 -12.13
C ASP A 69 4.94 8.75 -12.26
N THR A 70 6.15 8.41 -11.80
CA THR A 70 6.64 7.03 -11.77
C THR A 70 5.82 6.16 -10.82
N ALA A 71 5.49 6.67 -9.63
CA ALA A 71 4.63 5.96 -8.67
C ALA A 71 3.26 5.63 -9.27
N LEU A 72 2.64 6.60 -9.95
CA LEU A 72 1.36 6.40 -10.66
C LEU A 72 1.47 5.39 -11.81
N ALA A 73 2.57 5.42 -12.57
CA ALA A 73 2.80 4.46 -13.65
C ALA A 73 2.93 3.03 -13.11
N LEU A 74 3.65 2.84 -12.01
CA LEU A 74 3.80 1.55 -11.33
C LEU A 74 2.46 1.04 -10.77
N TYR A 75 1.67 1.92 -10.15
CA TYR A 75 0.32 1.59 -9.71
C TYR A 75 -0.56 1.11 -10.87
N ARG A 76 -0.56 1.83 -12.01
CA ARG A 76 -1.35 1.43 -13.19
C ARG A 76 -0.93 0.06 -13.74
N ARG A 77 0.37 -0.27 -13.72
CA ARG A 77 0.86 -1.61 -14.09
C ARG A 77 0.34 -2.68 -13.13
N ALA A 78 0.40 -2.43 -11.83
CA ALA A 78 -0.14 -3.33 -10.81
C ALA A 78 -1.64 -3.52 -10.97
N LEU A 79 -2.39 -2.44 -11.19
CA LEU A 79 -3.84 -2.44 -11.39
C LEU A 79 -4.25 -3.27 -12.62
N LYS A 80 -3.52 -3.12 -13.74
CA LYS A 80 -3.77 -3.93 -14.96
C LYS A 80 -3.61 -5.43 -14.70
N LEU A 81 -2.61 -5.82 -13.91
CA LEU A 81 -2.42 -7.22 -13.52
C LEU A 81 -3.51 -7.69 -12.56
N ALA A 82 -3.95 -6.85 -11.62
CA ALA A 82 -4.99 -7.19 -10.67
C ALA A 82 -6.35 -7.39 -11.34
N TYR A 83 -6.70 -6.58 -12.32
CA TYR A 83 -7.93 -6.78 -13.11
C TYR A 83 -7.99 -8.12 -13.85
N ALA A 84 -6.85 -8.68 -14.22
CA ALA A 84 -6.78 -9.99 -14.87
C ALA A 84 -7.06 -11.15 -13.91
N THR A 85 -7.04 -10.93 -12.59
CA THR A 85 -7.17 -11.96 -11.54
C THR A 85 -8.25 -11.67 -10.51
N ALA A 86 -8.79 -10.46 -10.48
CA ALA A 86 -9.81 -10.07 -9.51
C ALA A 86 -11.09 -10.94 -9.68
N PRO A 87 -11.69 -11.39 -8.57
CA PRO A 87 -12.98 -12.04 -8.63
C PRO A 87 -14.05 -11.10 -9.21
N GLU A 88 -14.86 -11.59 -10.16
CA GLU A 88 -15.92 -10.79 -10.80
C GLU A 88 -17.04 -10.40 -9.83
N GLU A 89 -17.25 -11.18 -8.78
CA GLU A 89 -18.32 -10.92 -7.81
C GLU A 89 -17.98 -9.78 -6.85
N PRO A 90 -18.92 -8.84 -6.64
CA PRO A 90 -18.74 -7.81 -5.61
C PRO A 90 -18.69 -8.43 -4.21
N LEU A 91 -17.79 -7.91 -3.37
CA LEU A 91 -17.66 -8.38 -1.99
C LEU A 91 -18.86 -7.91 -1.15
N ARG A 92 -19.58 -8.88 -0.55
CA ARG A 92 -20.75 -8.63 0.32
C ARG A 92 -20.53 -9.08 1.78
N SER A 93 -19.27 -9.38 2.15
CA SER A 93 -18.91 -9.90 3.47
C SER A 93 -17.54 -9.37 3.88
N TRP A 94 -17.26 -9.37 5.17
CA TRP A 94 -15.89 -9.20 5.65
C TRP A 94 -15.08 -10.43 5.26
N ILE A 95 -13.79 -10.21 5.02
CA ILE A 95 -12.85 -11.32 4.79
C ILE A 95 -11.76 -11.29 5.85
N ALA A 96 -11.36 -12.47 6.28
CA ALA A 96 -10.19 -12.68 7.13
C ALA A 96 -9.26 -13.66 6.44
N CYS A 97 -7.97 -13.41 6.49
CA CYS A 97 -6.99 -14.28 5.87
C CYS A 97 -6.97 -15.68 6.48
N ALA A 98 -6.85 -16.69 5.65
CA ALA A 98 -6.79 -18.10 6.05
C ALA A 98 -5.46 -18.78 5.64
N SER A 99 -4.46 -18.01 5.24
CA SER A 99 -3.12 -18.49 4.93
C SER A 99 -2.05 -17.47 5.33
N PRO A 100 -0.79 -17.91 5.54
CA PRO A 100 0.33 -17.02 5.81
C PRO A 100 0.56 -15.98 4.69
N GLU A 101 0.38 -16.38 3.43
CA GLU A 101 0.52 -15.52 2.27
C GLU A 101 -0.53 -14.40 2.27
N CYS A 102 -1.79 -14.74 2.52
CA CYS A 102 -2.87 -13.77 2.65
C CYS A 102 -2.58 -12.81 3.82
N SER A 103 -2.18 -13.32 4.98
CA SER A 103 -1.85 -12.48 6.15
C SER A 103 -0.72 -11.51 5.86
N ALA A 104 0.31 -11.93 5.11
CA ALA A 104 1.40 -11.04 4.70
C ALA A 104 0.91 -9.91 3.79
N VAL A 105 -0.05 -10.18 2.89
CA VAL A 105 -0.68 -9.16 2.05
C VAL A 105 -1.50 -8.19 2.89
N ASP A 106 -2.26 -8.69 3.87
CA ASP A 106 -3.06 -7.85 4.77
C ASP A 106 -2.19 -6.95 5.66
N GLU A 107 -1.06 -7.45 6.16
CA GLU A 107 -0.07 -6.64 6.86
C GLU A 107 0.39 -5.44 6.02
N ALA A 108 0.74 -5.68 4.75
CA ALA A 108 1.12 -4.60 3.82
C ALA A 108 -0.03 -3.59 3.64
N ARG A 109 -1.27 -4.07 3.44
CA ARG A 109 -2.46 -3.22 3.32
C ARG A 109 -2.66 -2.31 4.53
N VAL A 110 -2.55 -2.85 5.73
CA VAL A 110 -2.72 -2.09 6.97
C VAL A 110 -1.67 -0.99 7.08
N TRP A 111 -0.42 -1.25 6.74
CA TRP A 111 0.64 -0.25 6.77
C TRP A 111 0.48 0.82 5.70
N ILE A 112 -0.01 0.47 4.49
CA ILE A 112 -0.38 1.47 3.47
C ILE A 112 -1.49 2.39 3.99
N ARG A 113 -2.53 1.84 4.64
CA ARG A 113 -3.59 2.62 5.27
C ARG A 113 -3.08 3.50 6.42
N TRP A 114 -2.08 3.02 7.15
CA TRP A 114 -1.46 3.82 8.20
C TRP A 114 -0.69 5.01 7.62
N ALA A 115 0.07 4.80 6.54
CA ALA A 115 0.75 5.86 5.81
C ALA A 115 -0.26 6.90 5.24
N GLU A 116 -1.35 6.44 4.63
CA GLU A 116 -2.43 7.30 4.12
C GLU A 116 -2.95 8.25 5.22
N ARG A 117 -3.27 7.73 6.39
CA ARG A 117 -3.75 8.56 7.51
C ARG A 117 -2.73 9.61 7.95
N ARG A 118 -1.43 9.35 7.81
CA ARG A 118 -0.37 10.31 8.13
C ARG A 118 -0.26 11.44 7.12
N THR A 119 -0.69 11.25 5.88
CA THR A 119 -0.68 12.31 4.85
C THR A 119 -1.69 13.41 5.10
N VAL A 120 -2.78 13.13 5.81
CA VAL A 120 -3.85 14.11 6.10
C VAL A 120 -3.30 15.30 6.89
N THR A 121 -2.49 15.04 7.92
CA THR A 121 -1.86 16.09 8.73
C THR A 121 -0.91 16.99 7.92
N LEU A 122 -0.34 16.47 6.84
CA LEU A 122 0.63 17.15 5.99
C LEU A 122 0.00 17.75 4.74
N GLN A 123 -1.31 17.63 4.58
CA GLN A 123 -2.09 18.14 3.43
C GLN A 123 -1.59 17.63 2.06
N GLU A 124 -1.07 16.39 2.02
CA GLU A 124 -0.56 15.75 0.81
C GLU A 124 -1.67 14.96 0.09
N ALA A 125 -2.63 15.67 -0.50
CA ALA A 125 -3.84 15.08 -1.08
C ALA A 125 -3.56 14.07 -2.21
N ALA A 126 -2.60 14.36 -3.10
CA ALA A 126 -2.26 13.47 -4.21
C ALA A 126 -1.64 12.15 -3.69
N VAL A 127 -0.78 12.24 -2.68
CA VAL A 127 -0.16 11.07 -2.03
C VAL A 127 -1.22 10.26 -1.28
N ALA A 128 -2.11 10.92 -0.53
CA ALA A 128 -3.21 10.27 0.16
C ALA A 128 -4.11 9.48 -0.81
N THR A 129 -4.45 10.09 -1.94
CA THR A 129 -5.26 9.44 -2.99
C THR A 129 -4.58 8.20 -3.53
N LEU A 130 -3.29 8.26 -3.87
CA LEU A 130 -2.57 7.10 -4.39
C LEU A 130 -2.40 6.00 -3.32
N LEU A 131 -2.14 6.35 -2.06
CA LEU A 131 -2.08 5.38 -0.96
C LEU A 131 -3.41 4.67 -0.74
N ASN A 132 -4.53 5.40 -0.81
CA ASN A 132 -5.86 4.79 -0.77
C ASN A 132 -6.07 3.80 -1.93
N GLN A 133 -5.71 4.20 -3.16
CA GLN A 133 -5.80 3.33 -4.34
C GLN A 133 -4.90 2.08 -4.21
N LEU A 134 -3.67 2.23 -3.72
CA LEU A 134 -2.76 1.10 -3.48
C LEU A 134 -3.31 0.15 -2.41
N SER A 135 -3.90 0.66 -1.33
CA SER A 135 -4.50 -0.18 -0.29
C SER A 135 -5.69 -0.98 -0.83
N ASN A 136 -6.51 -0.38 -1.69
CA ASN A 136 -7.63 -1.06 -2.34
C ASN A 136 -7.13 -2.14 -3.31
N LEU A 137 -6.08 -1.86 -4.08
CA LEU A 137 -5.44 -2.83 -4.95
C LEU A 137 -4.91 -4.04 -4.17
N VAL A 138 -4.23 -3.81 -3.05
CA VAL A 138 -3.71 -4.87 -2.17
C VAL A 138 -4.86 -5.70 -1.58
N PHE A 139 -5.99 -5.07 -1.26
CA PHE A 139 -7.19 -5.78 -0.83
C PHE A 139 -7.72 -6.72 -1.92
N GLU A 140 -7.71 -6.32 -3.19
CA GLU A 140 -8.08 -7.22 -4.30
C GLU A 140 -7.11 -8.41 -4.42
N VAL A 141 -5.82 -8.23 -4.13
CA VAL A 141 -4.87 -9.36 -4.03
C VAL A 141 -5.26 -10.33 -2.92
N MET A 142 -5.67 -9.83 -1.74
CA MET A 142 -6.18 -10.68 -0.65
C MET A 142 -7.35 -11.56 -1.10
N ARG A 143 -8.27 -11.01 -1.89
CA ARG A 143 -9.46 -11.74 -2.38
C ARG A 143 -9.11 -12.92 -3.28
N THR A 144 -7.93 -12.94 -3.88
CA THR A 144 -7.43 -14.07 -4.71
C THR A 144 -6.76 -15.18 -3.89
N LEU A 145 -6.58 -14.99 -2.60
CA LEU A 145 -5.87 -15.90 -1.70
C LEU A 145 -6.86 -16.57 -0.74
N PRO A 146 -6.48 -17.68 -0.06
CA PRO A 146 -7.35 -18.34 0.89
C PRO A 146 -7.82 -17.37 2.01
N HIS A 147 -9.12 -17.19 2.13
CA HIS A 147 -9.73 -16.33 3.13
C HIS A 147 -11.06 -16.89 3.63
N ILE A 148 -11.47 -16.46 4.83
CA ILE A 148 -12.75 -16.79 5.44
C ILE A 148 -13.68 -15.59 5.23
N LYS A 149 -14.91 -15.86 4.78
CA LYS A 149 -15.95 -14.84 4.67
C LYS A 149 -16.79 -14.80 5.95
N TYR A 150 -16.98 -13.60 6.48
CA TYR A 150 -17.81 -13.37 7.66
C TYR A 150 -18.95 -12.42 7.32
N ARG A 151 -20.18 -12.83 7.71
CA ARG A 151 -21.38 -12.00 7.65
C ARG A 151 -22.02 -11.92 9.03
N HIS A 152 -22.58 -10.78 9.41
CA HIS A 152 -23.21 -10.59 10.72
C HIS A 152 -24.28 -11.64 11.04
N ARG A 153 -24.99 -12.16 10.03
CA ARG A 153 -26.00 -13.22 10.21
C ARG A 153 -25.44 -14.62 10.47
N ASP A 154 -24.12 -14.80 10.32
CA ASP A 154 -23.48 -16.09 10.57
C ASP A 154 -23.16 -16.32 12.07
N VAL A 155 -23.58 -15.37 12.93
CA VAL A 155 -23.34 -15.36 14.39
C VAL A 155 -24.60 -15.73 15.21
N LYS A 156 -25.66 -16.21 14.57
CA LYS A 156 -26.87 -16.66 15.26
C LYS A 156 -26.84 -18.11 15.61
#